data_7ee85c947815d1374e66782489b8280b
#
_entry.id   7ee85c947815d1374e66782489b8280b
#
_cell.length_a   1.000
_cell.length_b   1.000
_cell.length_c   1.000
_cell.angle_alpha   90.00
_cell.angle_beta   90.00
_cell.angle_gamma   90.00
#
_symmetry.space_group_name_H-M   'P 1'
#
loop_
_entity.id
_entity.type
_entity.pdbx_description
1 polymer ?
#
loop_
_entity_poly.entity_id
_entity_poly.type
_entity_poly.pdbx_seq_one_letter_code
_entity_poly.pdbx_strand_id
1 'polypeptide(L)'
;MLNSYFMCGRYRLSAKERYLRDHFSLDEDPSWVPRWNIAPTQPVPIVRQDPKDPKRTFGLVRWGLIPYWAKDRSIEFKTINGMSETAAEKPAFRDAMRRRRCLIPADAFYEWLRHEAACVIVRRASPDRTCHPIGSTLRGVAFRKRIV
;
A
#
# COMPACT_ATOMS: atom_id res chain seq x y z
N MET A 1 -25.31 -14.16 -6.72
CA MET A 1 -23.83 -14.19 -6.54
C MET A 1 -23.34 -12.75 -6.56
N LEU A 2 -23.17 -12.13 -5.40
CA LEU A 2 -22.70 -10.74 -5.30
C LEU A 2 -21.23 -10.80 -4.87
N ASN A 3 -20.35 -10.83 -5.87
CA ASN A 3 -18.91 -10.73 -5.65
C ASN A 3 -18.55 -9.26 -5.45
N SER A 4 -18.87 -8.73 -4.26
CA SER A 4 -18.48 -7.39 -3.87
C SER A 4 -17.03 -7.44 -3.40
N TYR A 5 -16.10 -7.22 -4.32
CA TYR A 5 -14.70 -7.00 -3.99
C TYR A 5 -14.57 -5.67 -3.22
N PHE A 6 -14.54 -5.77 -1.90
CA PHE A 6 -14.19 -4.63 -1.07
C PHE A 6 -12.70 -4.34 -1.26
N MET A 7 -12.40 -3.21 -1.84
CA MET A 7 -11.02 -2.74 -1.95
C MET A 7 -10.70 -1.87 -0.73
N CYS A 8 -9.55 -2.15 -0.09
CA CYS A 8 -9.05 -1.37 1.04
C CYS A 8 -8.95 0.10 0.66
N GLY A 9 -9.69 0.95 1.37
CA GLY A 9 -9.60 2.40 1.23
C GLY A 9 -8.73 3.05 2.29
N ARG A 10 -8.18 2.27 3.24
CA ARG A 10 -7.36 2.78 4.35
C ARG A 10 -6.36 1.75 4.83
N TYR A 11 -5.21 2.23 5.32
CA TYR A 11 -4.22 1.37 5.97
C TYR A 11 -3.50 2.07 7.12
N ARG A 12 -2.70 1.33 7.84
CA ARG A 12 -1.90 1.78 8.97
C ARG A 12 -0.43 1.44 8.75
N LEU A 13 0.44 2.38 9.10
CA LEU A 13 1.87 2.13 9.30
C LEU A 13 2.30 2.82 10.60
N SER A 14 2.34 2.05 11.66
CA SER A 14 2.74 2.49 13.00
C SER A 14 4.17 2.10 13.37
N ALA A 15 4.86 1.39 12.47
CA ALA A 15 6.26 1.04 12.64
C ALA A 15 7.14 2.29 12.75
N LYS A 16 8.12 2.23 13.67
CA LYS A 16 9.11 3.29 13.85
C LYS A 16 10.15 3.27 12.73
N GLU A 17 10.80 4.41 12.51
CA GLU A 17 11.82 4.63 11.48
C GLU A 17 12.90 3.57 11.45
N ARG A 18 13.52 3.30 12.60
CA ARG A 18 14.57 2.28 12.76
C ARG A 18 14.12 0.89 12.28
N TYR A 19 12.87 0.52 12.61
CA TYR A 19 12.33 -0.76 12.16
C TYR A 19 12.19 -0.81 10.63
N LEU A 20 11.73 0.30 10.02
CA LEU A 20 11.61 0.39 8.56
C LEU A 20 12.99 0.34 7.90
N ARG A 21 13.99 1.07 8.45
CA ARG A 21 15.36 1.02 7.97
C ARG A 21 15.89 -0.41 7.95
N ASP A 22 15.82 -1.08 9.08
CA ASP A 22 16.40 -2.43 9.25
C ASP A 22 15.64 -3.46 8.39
N HIS A 23 14.30 -3.40 8.35
CA HIS A 23 13.47 -4.33 7.61
C HIS A 23 13.62 -4.20 6.08
N PHE A 24 13.78 -2.99 5.58
CA PHE A 24 13.92 -2.73 4.16
C PHE A 24 15.35 -2.56 3.71
N SER A 25 16.33 -2.68 4.62
CA SER A 25 17.77 -2.47 4.35
C SER A 25 18.00 -1.10 3.69
N LEU A 26 17.53 -0.05 4.34
CA LEU A 26 17.78 1.33 3.96
C LEU A 26 19.08 1.80 4.62
N ASP A 27 19.82 2.66 3.95
CA ASP A 27 21.10 3.17 4.47
C ASP A 27 20.90 4.16 5.63
N GLU A 28 19.78 4.88 5.62
CA GLU A 28 19.46 5.90 6.60
C GLU A 28 18.07 5.68 7.21
N ASP A 29 17.83 6.26 8.38
CA ASP A 29 16.50 6.26 8.96
C ASP A 29 15.55 7.08 8.08
N PRO A 30 14.43 6.48 7.64
CA PRO A 30 13.49 7.20 6.80
C PRO A 30 12.81 8.31 7.61
N SER A 31 12.60 9.48 7.02
CA SER A 31 11.79 10.54 7.63
C SER A 31 10.31 10.12 7.63
N TRP A 32 9.91 9.41 8.68
CA TRP A 32 8.56 8.86 8.81
C TRP A 32 8.02 9.04 10.23
N VAL A 33 6.81 9.55 10.34
CA VAL A 33 6.05 9.60 11.58
C VAL A 33 4.97 8.53 11.55
N PRO A 34 4.87 7.66 12.58
CA PRO A 34 3.85 6.62 12.67
C PRO A 34 2.44 7.16 12.44
N ARG A 35 1.69 6.51 11.55
CA ARG A 35 0.31 6.89 11.21
C ARG A 35 -0.62 5.71 11.29
N TRP A 36 -1.75 5.93 11.96
CA TRP A 36 -2.74 4.88 12.24
C TRP A 36 -3.86 4.81 11.22
N ASN A 37 -4.03 5.86 10.42
CA ASN A 37 -5.15 5.97 9.49
C ASN A 37 -4.71 6.76 8.25
N ILE A 38 -4.13 6.06 7.30
CA ILE A 38 -3.67 6.61 6.02
C ILE A 38 -4.78 6.42 4.99
N ALA A 39 -5.19 7.51 4.36
CA ALA A 39 -6.27 7.57 3.37
C ALA A 39 -5.75 7.84 1.95
N PRO A 40 -6.53 7.53 0.92
CA PRO A 40 -6.26 7.98 -0.45
C PRO A 40 -6.00 9.48 -0.52
N THR A 41 -5.23 9.89 -1.52
CA THR A 41 -4.76 11.26 -1.76
C THR A 41 -3.76 11.84 -0.75
N GLN A 42 -3.49 11.12 0.34
CA GLN A 42 -2.46 11.50 1.29
C GLN A 42 -1.07 11.02 0.84
N PRO A 43 0.01 11.65 1.37
CA PRO A 43 1.36 11.11 1.23
C PRO A 43 1.47 9.74 1.87
N VAL A 44 2.02 8.78 1.14
CA VAL A 44 2.27 7.41 1.58
C VAL A 44 3.73 7.04 1.37
N PRO A 45 4.33 6.30 2.30
CA PRO A 45 5.70 5.86 2.19
C PRO A 45 5.83 4.77 1.13
N ILE A 46 6.89 4.85 0.37
CA ILE A 46 7.30 3.81 -0.57
C ILE A 46 8.76 3.46 -0.38
N VAL A 47 9.09 2.21 -0.68
CA VAL A 47 10.46 1.75 -0.85
C VAL A 47 10.62 1.27 -2.29
N ARG A 48 11.61 1.77 -2.96
CA ARG A 48 11.95 1.38 -4.34
C ARG A 48 13.44 1.18 -4.49
N GLN A 49 13.81 0.45 -5.51
CA GLN A 49 15.18 0.21 -5.90
C GLN A 49 15.35 0.63 -7.35
N ASP A 50 16.40 1.40 -7.64
CA ASP A 50 16.77 1.70 -9.01
C ASP A 50 17.29 0.42 -9.68
N PRO A 51 16.92 0.13 -10.93
CA PRO A 51 17.45 -1.03 -11.65
C PRO A 51 18.97 -1.02 -11.84
N LYS A 52 19.59 0.16 -11.84
CA LYS A 52 21.04 0.36 -12.03
C LYS A 52 21.81 0.46 -10.72
N ASP A 53 21.11 0.68 -9.61
CA ASP A 53 21.69 0.81 -8.28
C ASP A 53 21.00 -0.16 -7.34
N PRO A 54 21.73 -1.11 -6.69
CA PRO A 54 21.13 -2.03 -5.73
C PRO A 54 20.59 -1.34 -4.48
N LYS A 55 20.89 -0.08 -4.31
CA LYS A 55 20.47 0.74 -3.17
C LYS A 55 18.95 0.93 -3.12
N ARG A 56 18.37 0.70 -1.95
CA ARG A 56 16.95 0.96 -1.73
C ARG A 56 16.75 2.37 -1.20
N THR A 57 15.78 3.07 -1.76
CA THR A 57 15.44 4.43 -1.37
C THR A 57 14.05 4.46 -0.77
N PHE A 58 13.91 5.21 0.32
CA PHE A 58 12.63 5.56 0.92
C PHE A 58 12.15 6.90 0.35
N GLY A 59 10.85 7.04 0.15
CA GLY A 59 10.27 8.28 -0.31
C GLY A 59 8.79 8.35 0.00
N LEU A 60 8.21 9.53 -0.17
CA LEU A 60 6.78 9.77 -0.04
C LEU A 60 6.18 10.02 -1.42
N VAL A 61 5.07 9.36 -1.71
CA VAL A 61 4.28 9.61 -2.91
C VAL A 61 2.82 9.81 -2.55
N ARG A 62 2.06 10.45 -3.41
CA ARG A 62 0.62 10.62 -3.21
C ARG A 62 -0.10 9.32 -3.58
N TRP A 63 -1.02 8.87 -2.72
CA TRP A 63 -1.87 7.72 -3.02
C TRP A 63 -2.96 8.07 -4.02
N GLY A 64 -2.87 7.55 -5.20
CA GLY A 64 -3.72 7.79 -6.36
C GLY A 64 -2.84 7.97 -7.59
N LEU A 65 -2.85 6.98 -8.47
CA LEU A 65 -1.98 7.00 -9.64
C LEU A 65 -2.49 8.00 -10.67
N ILE A 66 -1.63 8.89 -11.13
CA ILE A 66 -1.90 9.77 -12.25
C ILE A 66 -1.13 9.23 -13.46
N PRO A 67 -1.81 8.65 -14.46
CA PRO A 67 -1.16 8.21 -15.69
C PRO A 67 -0.54 9.42 -16.44
N TYR A 68 0.56 9.19 -17.15
CA TYR A 68 1.26 10.27 -17.86
C TYR A 68 0.41 10.98 -18.92
N TRP A 69 -0.58 10.30 -19.46
CA TRP A 69 -1.50 10.83 -20.48
C TRP A 69 -2.71 11.57 -19.88
N ALA A 70 -2.88 11.56 -18.58
CA ALA A 70 -4.03 12.19 -17.93
C ALA A 70 -3.93 13.71 -18.03
N LYS A 71 -4.98 14.34 -18.57
CA LYS A 71 -5.07 15.79 -18.68
C LYS A 71 -5.47 16.45 -17.36
N ASP A 72 -6.11 15.70 -16.47
CA ASP A 72 -6.62 16.17 -15.19
C ASP A 72 -6.21 15.24 -14.06
N ARG A 73 -5.92 15.83 -12.91
CA ARG A 73 -5.54 15.08 -11.69
C ARG A 73 -6.71 14.35 -11.04
N SER A 74 -7.96 14.68 -11.36
CA SER A 74 -9.14 14.04 -10.77
C SER A 74 -9.20 12.52 -11.01
N ILE A 75 -8.48 12.03 -12.01
CA ILE A 75 -8.32 10.60 -12.26
C ILE A 75 -7.76 9.85 -11.03
N GLU A 76 -7.00 10.52 -10.18
CA GLU A 76 -6.40 9.92 -8.97
C GLU A 76 -7.44 9.25 -8.07
N PHE A 77 -8.66 9.79 -8.00
CA PHE A 77 -9.75 9.22 -7.21
C PHE A 77 -10.26 7.87 -7.76
N LYS A 78 -10.10 7.66 -9.06
CA LYS A 78 -10.49 6.40 -9.75
C LYS A 78 -9.36 5.36 -9.77
N THR A 79 -8.13 5.80 -9.47
CA THR A 79 -6.92 4.98 -9.55
C THR A 79 -6.26 4.73 -8.19
N ILE A 80 -7.01 4.92 -7.11
CA ILE A 80 -6.55 4.60 -5.74
C ILE A 80 -6.29 3.11 -5.54
N ASN A 81 -6.98 2.27 -6.32
CA ASN A 81 -6.81 0.82 -6.31
C ASN A 81 -6.87 0.25 -7.72
N GLY A 82 -6.11 -0.81 -7.95
CA GLY A 82 -6.14 -1.62 -9.16
C GLY A 82 -6.24 -3.09 -8.80
N MET A 83 -7.03 -3.85 -9.57
CA MET A 83 -7.06 -5.30 -9.45
C MET A 83 -5.76 -5.87 -10.00
N SER A 84 -5.09 -6.73 -9.24
CA SER A 84 -3.79 -7.32 -9.61
C SER A 84 -3.87 -8.08 -10.93
N GLU A 85 -4.99 -8.73 -11.19
CA GLU A 85 -5.25 -9.57 -12.36
C GLU A 85 -5.28 -8.75 -13.66
N THR A 86 -5.76 -7.52 -13.59
CA THR A 86 -5.95 -6.66 -14.79
C THR A 86 -5.06 -5.42 -14.82
N ALA A 87 -4.28 -5.16 -13.78
CA ALA A 87 -3.44 -3.96 -13.70
C ALA A 87 -2.39 -3.87 -14.82
N ALA A 88 -1.87 -5.02 -15.27
CA ALA A 88 -0.90 -5.06 -16.35
C ALA A 88 -1.49 -4.70 -17.74
N GLU A 89 -2.80 -4.78 -17.89
CA GLU A 89 -3.52 -4.57 -19.15
C GLU A 89 -4.18 -3.19 -19.21
N LYS A 90 -4.72 -2.74 -18.07
CA LYS A 90 -5.45 -1.47 -18.00
C LYS A 90 -4.56 -0.27 -18.33
N PRO A 91 -4.96 0.62 -19.25
CA PRO A 91 -4.16 1.77 -19.68
C PRO A 91 -3.70 2.66 -18.52
N ALA A 92 -4.52 2.80 -17.46
CA ALA A 92 -4.18 3.62 -16.31
C ALA A 92 -2.98 3.07 -15.51
N PHE A 93 -2.80 1.75 -15.47
CA PHE A 93 -1.81 1.09 -14.62
C PHE A 93 -0.66 0.45 -15.37
N ARG A 94 -0.87 0.07 -16.63
CA ARG A 94 0.06 -0.72 -17.45
C ARG A 94 1.50 -0.20 -17.44
N ASP A 95 1.70 1.08 -17.70
CA ASP A 95 3.04 1.64 -17.79
C ASP A 95 3.73 1.74 -16.43
N ALA A 96 2.99 2.12 -15.40
CA ALA A 96 3.51 2.14 -14.04
C ALA A 96 3.86 0.74 -13.55
N MET A 97 3.03 -0.27 -13.89
CA MET A 97 3.27 -1.67 -13.58
C MET A 97 4.56 -2.21 -14.22
N ARG A 98 4.90 -1.73 -15.40
CA ARG A 98 6.13 -2.14 -16.11
C ARG A 98 7.38 -1.44 -15.58
N ARG A 99 7.31 -0.15 -15.23
CA ARG A 99 8.48 0.69 -15.04
C ARG A 99 8.64 1.32 -13.65
N ARG A 100 7.56 1.44 -12.86
CA ARG A 100 7.55 2.25 -11.64
C ARG A 100 7.00 1.50 -10.43
N ARG A 101 7.33 0.22 -10.33
CA ARG A 101 6.92 -0.59 -9.17
C ARG A 101 7.66 -0.17 -7.91
N CYS A 102 6.94 -0.17 -6.78
CA CYS A 102 7.50 0.06 -5.45
C CYS A 102 6.86 -0.89 -4.44
N LEU A 103 7.44 -0.94 -3.25
CA LEU A 103 6.84 -1.56 -2.08
C LEU A 103 6.16 -0.45 -1.26
N ILE A 104 4.99 -0.72 -0.73
CA ILE A 104 4.35 0.16 0.25
C ILE A 104 4.39 -0.54 1.60
N PRO A 105 5.15 0.00 2.57
CA PRO A 105 5.12 -0.51 3.93
C PRO A 105 3.73 -0.35 4.55
N ALA A 106 3.23 -1.40 5.19
CA ALA A 106 1.97 -1.36 5.91
C ALA A 106 1.97 -2.40 7.04
N ASP A 107 1.46 -2.04 8.21
CA ASP A 107 1.27 -2.98 9.33
C ASP A 107 -0.09 -3.69 9.21
N ALA A 108 -1.09 -2.95 8.76
CA ALA A 108 -2.45 -3.44 8.63
C ALA A 108 -3.25 -2.57 7.65
N PHE A 109 -4.36 -3.10 7.19
CA PHE A 109 -5.33 -2.38 6.38
C PHE A 109 -6.74 -2.52 6.96
N TYR A 110 -7.59 -1.54 6.65
CA TYR A 110 -8.97 -1.52 7.10
C TYR A 110 -9.87 -2.05 6.01
N GLU A 111 -10.75 -2.99 6.36
CA GLU A 111 -11.81 -3.49 5.51
C GLU A 111 -13.15 -3.45 6.22
N TRP A 112 -14.22 -3.21 5.45
CA TRP A 112 -15.57 -3.27 5.96
C TRP A 112 -16.07 -4.70 5.93
N LEU A 113 -16.48 -5.23 7.08
CA LEU A 113 -17.30 -6.44 7.12
C LEU A 113 -18.77 -6.06 6.94
N ARG A 114 -19.43 -6.71 6.01
CA ARG A 114 -20.89 -6.67 5.94
C ARG A 114 -21.46 -7.53 7.06
N HIS A 115 -21.67 -6.93 8.19
CA HIS A 115 -22.58 -7.39 9.23
C HIS A 115 -23.48 -6.24 9.61
N GLU A 116 -24.62 -6.50 10.20
CA GLU A 116 -25.76 -5.60 10.49
C GLU A 116 -25.42 -4.27 11.19
N ALA A 117 -24.19 -4.09 11.65
CA ALA A 117 -23.63 -2.82 12.10
C ALA A 117 -22.30 -2.59 11.38
N ALA A 118 -22.08 -1.39 10.87
CA ALA A 118 -20.83 -0.99 10.21
C ALA A 118 -19.62 -1.24 11.14
N CYS A 119 -18.89 -2.32 10.92
CA CYS A 119 -17.69 -2.66 11.68
C CYS A 119 -16.46 -2.51 10.81
N VAL A 120 -15.49 -1.71 11.26
CA VAL A 120 -14.18 -1.61 10.63
C VAL A 120 -13.29 -2.70 11.20
N ILE A 121 -12.91 -3.66 10.38
CA ILE A 121 -11.95 -4.67 10.78
C ILE A 121 -10.56 -4.27 10.30
N VAL A 122 -9.64 -4.18 11.25
CA VAL A 122 -8.22 -4.08 10.96
C VAL A 122 -7.70 -5.49 10.66
N ARG A 123 -7.43 -5.77 9.41
CA ARG A 123 -6.75 -7.00 9.03
C ARG A 123 -5.24 -6.79 9.07
N ARG A 124 -4.57 -7.61 9.85
CA ARG A 124 -3.11 -7.66 9.85
C ARG A 124 -2.63 -8.25 8.52
N ALA A 125 -1.60 -7.66 7.97
CA ALA A 125 -0.89 -8.26 6.87
C ALA A 125 -0.17 -9.52 7.35
N SER A 126 -0.65 -10.71 6.97
CA SER A 126 0.01 -11.99 7.24
C SER A 126 0.67 -12.55 5.99
N PRO A 127 1.88 -13.15 6.09
CA PRO A 127 2.53 -13.77 4.93
C PRO A 127 1.77 -14.99 4.39
N ASP A 128 1.00 -15.66 5.20
CA ASP A 128 0.31 -16.93 4.87
C ASP A 128 -1.15 -16.78 4.44
N ARG A 129 -1.63 -15.54 4.20
CA ARG A 129 -3.02 -15.22 3.83
C ARG A 129 -4.07 -15.60 4.87
N THR A 130 -3.71 -16.06 6.05
CA THR A 130 -4.65 -16.36 7.11
C THR A 130 -5.01 -15.09 7.86
N CYS A 131 -6.32 -14.83 7.99
CA CYS A 131 -6.83 -13.68 8.72
C CYS A 131 -7.03 -14.10 10.17
N HIS A 132 -6.19 -13.61 11.08
CA HIS A 132 -6.40 -13.80 12.51
C HIS A 132 -7.02 -12.56 13.15
N PRO A 133 -7.95 -12.73 14.10
CA PRO A 133 -8.46 -11.60 14.89
C PRO A 133 -7.36 -10.97 15.73
N ILE A 134 -7.52 -9.69 16.02
CA ILE A 134 -6.55 -8.86 16.74
C ILE A 134 -6.32 -9.42 18.15
N GLY A 135 -5.13 -9.88 18.47
CA GLY A 135 -4.83 -10.34 19.82
C GLY A 135 -3.42 -10.86 20.09
N SER A 136 -2.55 -11.01 19.11
CA SER A 136 -1.21 -11.56 19.31
C SER A 136 -0.10 -10.72 18.68
N THR A 137 1.01 -10.70 19.36
CA THR A 137 2.27 -10.00 19.20
C THR A 137 2.74 -9.70 17.77
N LEU A 138 3.09 -8.42 17.54
CA LEU A 138 3.64 -7.85 16.32
C LEU A 138 4.94 -8.55 15.87
N ARG A 139 4.87 -9.29 14.79
CA ARG A 139 6.04 -9.52 13.92
C ARG A 139 5.70 -8.92 12.57
N GLY A 140 6.56 -8.00 12.10
CA GLY A 140 6.33 -7.18 10.93
C GLY A 140 6.11 -8.00 9.66
N VAL A 141 5.16 -7.56 8.88
CA VAL A 141 4.87 -8.12 7.56
C VAL A 141 4.87 -7.00 6.55
N ALA A 142 5.84 -7.06 5.65
CA ALA A 142 5.83 -6.23 4.47
C ALA A 142 4.77 -6.77 3.50
N PHE A 143 3.74 -5.99 3.23
CA PHE A 143 2.79 -6.32 2.19
C PHE A 143 3.44 -6.08 0.84
N ARG A 144 3.67 -7.14 0.06
CA ARG A 144 3.86 -7.00 -1.38
C ARG A 144 2.51 -6.67 -2.06
N LYS A 145 1.87 -5.59 -1.68
CA LYS A 145 0.85 -5.02 -2.54
C LYS A 145 1.62 -4.25 -3.61
N ARG A 146 1.72 -4.81 -4.79
CA ARG A 146 2.18 -4.08 -5.97
C ARG A 146 1.16 -2.98 -6.23
N ILE A 147 1.41 -1.80 -5.70
CA ILE A 147 0.67 -0.62 -6.12
C ILE A 147 1.46 -0.05 -7.29
N VAL A 148 0.76 0.02 -8.36
CA VAL A 148 1.24 0.63 -9.60
C VAL A 148 1.17 2.13 -9.48
#